data_a28e92f6914480268c99c383c2c7a20f
#
_entry.id   a28e92f6914480268c99c383c2c7a20f
#
_cell.length_a   1.000
_cell.length_b   1.000
_cell.length_c   1.000
_cell.angle_alpha   90.00
_cell.angle_beta   90.00
_cell.angle_gamma   90.00
#
_symmetry.space_group_name_H-M   'P 1'
#
loop_
_entity.id
_entity.type
_entity.pdbx_description
1 polymer ?
#
loop_
_entity_poly.entity_id
_entity_poly.type
_entity_poly.pdbx_seq_one_letter_code
_entity_poly.pdbx_strand_id
1 'polypeptide(L)'
;MPDPVDPASTPDDHGDLPVDLVGWATGHRLTAEDPVSPELARELLSTALGVRAAQLSGLSDTDIAAGLERLRALVRQIQRLSAAAAVDDLTGALRRGAGLQAMTREMARFARFGGKGVAAIFIDVDGLKRINDSEGHAAGDTLLAGVVAAIRDRLRAYDLVIRWGGDEFVCILPDATRAEAERTLADIEQHVRDRTSGRTVSSGLASLESGDTAATLVTRADQALYARREALRARA
;
A
#
# COMPACT_ATOMS: atom_id res chain seq x y z
N MET A 1 -28.66 28.22 -24.91
CA MET A 1 -27.73 27.31 -25.61
C MET A 1 -26.61 27.03 -24.63
N PRO A 2 -26.44 25.83 -24.09
CA PRO A 2 -25.28 25.44 -23.32
C PRO A 2 -24.16 25.02 -24.26
N ASP A 3 -22.92 25.44 -23.97
CA ASP A 3 -21.70 25.14 -24.70
C ASP A 3 -21.37 23.63 -24.73
N PRO A 4 -20.74 23.14 -25.79
CA PRO A 4 -20.40 21.73 -25.92
C PRO A 4 -19.25 21.35 -24.97
N VAL A 5 -19.45 20.29 -24.23
CA VAL A 5 -18.44 19.64 -23.37
C VAL A 5 -17.33 19.04 -24.25
N ASP A 6 -16.10 19.45 -24.00
CA ASP A 6 -14.88 18.95 -24.62
C ASP A 6 -14.65 17.46 -24.26
N PRO A 7 -14.52 16.54 -25.24
CA PRO A 7 -14.36 15.11 -24.97
C PRO A 7 -12.88 14.67 -24.71
N ALA A 8 -11.98 15.59 -24.35
CA ALA A 8 -10.54 15.30 -24.26
C ALA A 8 -9.96 15.29 -22.84
N SER A 9 -10.74 15.06 -21.80
CA SER A 9 -10.21 14.75 -20.48
C SER A 9 -10.47 13.28 -20.13
N THR A 10 -9.61 12.39 -20.64
CA THR A 10 -9.43 11.07 -20.03
C THR A 10 -8.73 11.27 -18.70
N PRO A 11 -9.31 10.86 -17.57
CA PRO A 11 -8.54 10.73 -16.34
C PRO A 11 -7.54 9.59 -16.54
N ASP A 12 -6.25 9.87 -16.38
CA ASP A 12 -5.21 8.86 -16.14
C ASP A 12 -5.50 8.19 -14.77
N ASP A 13 -6.50 7.31 -14.76
CA ASP A 13 -6.85 6.48 -13.61
C ASP A 13 -6.29 5.06 -13.84
N HIS A 14 -4.99 4.90 -13.65
CA HIS A 14 -4.37 3.61 -13.41
C HIS A 14 -4.51 3.21 -11.93
N GLY A 15 -5.62 3.58 -11.32
CA GLY A 15 -6.01 3.24 -9.96
C GLY A 15 -6.87 1.99 -9.91
N ASP A 16 -6.37 0.99 -9.20
CA ASP A 16 -7.08 -0.06 -8.47
C ASP A 16 -8.29 -0.71 -9.15
N LEU A 17 -8.06 -1.86 -9.76
CA LEU A 17 -9.16 -2.81 -9.97
C LEU A 17 -9.73 -3.14 -8.58
N PRO A 18 -11.00 -2.83 -8.31
CA PRO A 18 -11.59 -3.08 -7.01
C PRO A 18 -11.52 -4.58 -6.71
N VAL A 19 -11.06 -4.91 -5.51
CA VAL A 19 -10.91 -6.28 -4.97
C VAL A 19 -12.26 -7.04 -4.97
N ASP A 20 -13.37 -6.31 -5.15
CA ASP A 20 -14.73 -6.81 -5.25
C ASP A 20 -15.43 -6.20 -6.49
N LEU A 21 -15.14 -6.77 -7.67
CA LEU A 21 -15.79 -6.40 -8.94
C LEU A 21 -17.32 -6.54 -8.88
N VAL A 22 -17.81 -7.44 -8.05
CA VAL A 22 -19.25 -7.71 -7.89
C VAL A 22 -19.88 -6.67 -6.97
N GLY A 23 -19.22 -6.35 -5.84
CA GLY A 23 -19.66 -5.29 -4.94
C GLY A 23 -19.64 -3.92 -5.60
N TRP A 24 -18.64 -3.68 -6.49
CA TRP A 24 -18.57 -2.45 -7.27
C TRP A 24 -19.70 -2.34 -8.31
N ALA A 25 -20.01 -3.42 -9.03
CA ALA A 25 -21.02 -3.41 -10.09
C ALA A 25 -22.45 -3.41 -9.56
N THR A 26 -22.69 -3.98 -8.38
CA THR A 26 -24.06 -4.21 -7.86
C THR A 26 -24.36 -3.49 -6.53
N GLY A 27 -23.36 -2.88 -5.91
CA GLY A 27 -23.49 -2.31 -4.56
C GLY A 27 -23.67 -3.37 -3.45
N HIS A 28 -23.60 -4.65 -3.79
CA HIS A 28 -23.72 -5.77 -2.84
C HIS A 28 -22.36 -6.46 -2.67
N ARG A 29 -21.98 -6.76 -1.44
CA ARG A 29 -20.82 -7.62 -1.15
C ARG A 29 -21.20 -9.07 -1.44
N LEU A 30 -20.87 -9.55 -2.64
CA LEU A 30 -20.90 -10.98 -2.95
C LEU A 30 -19.48 -11.56 -2.76
N THR A 31 -19.40 -12.70 -2.10
CA THR A 31 -18.13 -13.44 -2.02
C THR A 31 -17.90 -14.21 -3.33
N ALA A 32 -16.66 -14.65 -3.57
CA ALA A 32 -16.33 -15.41 -4.79
C ALA A 32 -17.08 -16.76 -4.90
N GLU A 33 -17.76 -17.20 -3.85
CA GLU A 33 -18.45 -18.49 -3.74
C GLU A 33 -19.98 -18.35 -3.73
N ASP A 34 -20.52 -17.13 -3.67
CA ASP A 34 -21.97 -16.95 -3.65
C ASP A 34 -22.60 -17.35 -4.98
N PRO A 35 -23.70 -18.12 -4.97
CA PRO A 35 -24.43 -18.45 -6.17
C PRO A 35 -25.03 -17.19 -6.79
N VAL A 36 -24.77 -16.98 -8.07
CA VAL A 36 -25.22 -15.81 -8.83
C VAL A 36 -26.31 -16.23 -9.78
N SER A 37 -27.43 -15.49 -9.80
CA SER A 37 -28.48 -15.75 -10.79
C SER A 37 -27.97 -15.51 -12.22
N PRO A 38 -28.56 -16.17 -13.25
CA PRO A 38 -28.17 -15.96 -14.64
C PRO A 38 -28.28 -14.49 -15.08
N GLU A 39 -29.27 -13.74 -14.57
CA GLU A 39 -29.46 -12.33 -14.87
C GLU A 39 -28.31 -11.49 -14.31
N LEU A 40 -27.98 -11.70 -13.04
CA LEU A 40 -26.87 -11.00 -12.39
C LEU A 40 -25.54 -11.38 -13.02
N ALA A 41 -25.34 -12.65 -13.43
CA ALA A 41 -24.16 -13.10 -14.15
C ALA A 41 -23.98 -12.39 -15.51
N ARG A 42 -25.10 -12.16 -16.25
CA ARG A 42 -25.07 -11.39 -17.51
C ARG A 42 -24.71 -9.93 -17.27
N GLU A 43 -25.25 -9.31 -16.22
CA GLU A 43 -24.94 -7.93 -15.87
C GLU A 43 -23.46 -7.76 -15.51
N LEU A 44 -22.92 -8.64 -14.66
CA LEU A 44 -21.51 -8.66 -14.30
C LEU A 44 -20.59 -8.86 -15.50
N LEU A 45 -20.90 -9.82 -16.37
CA LEU A 45 -20.13 -10.04 -17.58
C LEU A 45 -20.21 -8.85 -18.54
N SER A 46 -21.40 -8.24 -18.70
CA SER A 46 -21.55 -7.08 -19.58
C SER A 46 -20.72 -5.90 -19.10
N THR A 47 -20.70 -5.66 -17.80
CA THR A 47 -19.88 -4.62 -17.16
C THR A 47 -18.38 -4.92 -17.32
N ALA A 48 -17.95 -6.13 -17.00
CA ALA A 48 -16.55 -6.54 -17.07
C ALA A 48 -15.97 -6.52 -18.50
N LEU A 49 -16.81 -6.84 -19.50
CA LEU A 49 -16.41 -6.84 -20.92
C LEU A 49 -16.63 -5.50 -21.62
N GLY A 50 -17.25 -4.51 -20.94
CA GLY A 50 -17.59 -3.22 -21.55
C GLY A 50 -18.63 -3.35 -22.68
N VAL A 51 -19.50 -4.37 -22.64
CA VAL A 51 -20.54 -4.62 -23.66
C VAL A 51 -21.93 -4.43 -23.07
N ARG A 52 -22.93 -4.17 -23.91
CA ARG A 52 -24.31 -4.08 -23.43
C ARG A 52 -24.88 -5.48 -23.13
N ALA A 53 -25.66 -5.63 -22.05
CA ALA A 53 -26.28 -6.90 -21.68
C ALA A 53 -27.09 -7.55 -22.83
N ALA A 54 -27.72 -6.72 -23.68
CA ALA A 54 -28.42 -7.17 -24.90
C ALA A 54 -27.51 -7.92 -25.90
N GLN A 55 -26.20 -7.67 -25.90
CA GLN A 55 -25.25 -8.39 -26.75
C GLN A 55 -24.95 -9.81 -26.22
N LEU A 56 -25.26 -10.08 -24.96
CA LEU A 56 -25.14 -11.39 -24.33
C LEU A 56 -26.46 -12.18 -24.33
N SER A 57 -27.56 -11.62 -24.88
CA SER A 57 -28.89 -12.24 -24.86
C SER A 57 -28.99 -13.53 -25.68
N GLY A 58 -28.10 -13.72 -26.67
CA GLY A 58 -28.04 -14.94 -27.47
C GLY A 58 -27.26 -16.10 -26.82
N LEU A 59 -26.63 -15.88 -25.66
CA LEU A 59 -25.92 -16.91 -24.94
C LEU A 59 -26.84 -17.67 -23.98
N SER A 60 -26.64 -18.99 -23.87
CA SER A 60 -27.35 -19.80 -22.88
C SER A 60 -26.90 -19.46 -21.45
N ASP A 61 -27.74 -19.78 -20.45
CA ASP A 61 -27.39 -19.61 -19.05
C ASP A 61 -26.14 -20.41 -18.66
N THR A 62 -25.93 -21.55 -19.31
CA THR A 62 -24.71 -22.36 -19.14
C THR A 62 -23.47 -21.64 -19.66
N ASP A 63 -23.56 -20.98 -20.83
CA ASP A 63 -22.44 -20.20 -21.39
C ASP A 63 -22.11 -18.97 -20.51
N ILE A 64 -23.16 -18.30 -20.00
CA ILE A 64 -23.01 -17.19 -19.09
C ILE A 64 -22.34 -17.63 -17.79
N ALA A 65 -22.78 -18.74 -17.19
CA ALA A 65 -22.15 -19.28 -15.97
C ALA A 65 -20.69 -19.66 -16.22
N ALA A 66 -20.39 -20.32 -17.35
CA ALA A 66 -19.03 -20.67 -17.72
C ALA A 66 -18.14 -19.42 -17.94
N GLY A 67 -18.69 -18.37 -18.55
CA GLY A 67 -18.02 -17.08 -18.74
C GLY A 67 -17.69 -16.40 -17.39
N LEU A 68 -18.65 -16.39 -16.46
CA LEU A 68 -18.45 -15.85 -15.12
C LEU A 68 -17.37 -16.60 -14.34
N GLU A 69 -17.35 -17.94 -14.41
CA GLU A 69 -16.32 -18.75 -13.75
C GLU A 69 -14.92 -18.49 -14.33
N ARG A 70 -14.81 -18.31 -15.66
CA ARG A 70 -13.54 -17.92 -16.29
C ARG A 70 -13.07 -16.54 -15.81
N LEU A 71 -13.98 -15.57 -15.73
CA LEU A 71 -13.68 -14.24 -15.23
C LEU A 71 -13.22 -14.31 -13.76
N ARG A 72 -13.92 -15.06 -12.92
CA ARG A 72 -13.54 -15.28 -11.51
C ARG A 72 -12.15 -15.93 -11.41
N ALA A 73 -11.87 -16.92 -12.23
CA ALA A 73 -10.56 -17.57 -12.26
C ALA A 73 -9.44 -16.60 -12.66
N LEU A 74 -9.68 -15.75 -13.67
CA LEU A 74 -8.73 -14.73 -14.10
C LEU A 74 -8.46 -13.69 -13.01
N VAL A 75 -9.51 -13.19 -12.35
CA VAL A 75 -9.37 -12.26 -11.22
C VAL A 75 -8.57 -12.89 -10.08
N ARG A 76 -8.86 -14.15 -9.71
CA ARG A 76 -8.08 -14.89 -8.71
C ARG A 76 -6.61 -15.03 -9.13
N GLN A 77 -6.33 -15.26 -10.40
CA GLN A 77 -4.96 -15.36 -10.91
C GLN A 77 -4.24 -14.00 -10.82
N ILE A 78 -4.88 -12.91 -11.23
CA ILE A 78 -4.34 -11.55 -11.11
C ILE A 78 -4.06 -11.23 -9.64
N GLN A 79 -4.99 -11.54 -8.72
CA GLN A 79 -4.80 -11.33 -7.29
C GLN A 79 -3.61 -12.12 -6.73
N ARG A 80 -3.43 -13.39 -7.15
CA ARG A 80 -2.27 -14.20 -6.75
C ARG A 80 -0.96 -13.62 -7.26
N LEU A 81 -0.91 -13.18 -8.52
CA LEU A 81 0.28 -12.56 -9.11
C LEU A 81 0.59 -11.22 -8.43
N SER A 82 -0.43 -10.41 -8.15
CA SER A 82 -0.28 -9.16 -7.41
C SER A 82 0.18 -9.39 -5.98
N ALA A 83 -0.34 -10.41 -5.30
CA ALA A 83 0.09 -10.78 -3.96
C ALA A 83 1.55 -11.29 -3.94
N ALA A 84 1.95 -12.09 -4.94
CA ALA A 84 3.34 -12.53 -5.10
C ALA A 84 4.30 -11.35 -5.38
N ALA A 85 3.83 -10.32 -6.09
CA ALA A 85 4.61 -9.10 -6.35
C ALA A 85 4.53 -8.07 -5.20
N ALA A 86 3.73 -8.31 -4.15
CA ALA A 86 3.48 -7.33 -3.10
C ALA A 86 4.64 -7.16 -2.12
N VAL A 87 5.53 -8.13 -2.03
CA VAL A 87 6.62 -8.20 -1.05
C VAL A 87 7.95 -8.01 -1.74
N ASP A 88 8.86 -7.30 -1.11
CA ASP A 88 10.23 -7.13 -1.55
C ASP A 88 11.07 -8.35 -1.17
N ASP A 89 11.69 -8.99 -2.14
CA ASP A 89 12.38 -10.28 -1.99
C ASP A 89 13.62 -10.19 -1.07
N LEU A 90 14.27 -9.02 -1.00
CA LEU A 90 15.44 -8.81 -0.17
C LEU A 90 15.07 -8.64 1.31
N THR A 91 14.08 -7.79 1.57
CA THR A 91 13.78 -7.31 2.92
C THR A 91 12.50 -7.93 3.51
N GLY A 92 11.66 -8.50 2.66
CA GLY A 92 10.34 -8.97 3.04
C GLY A 92 9.33 -7.84 3.35
N ALA A 93 9.71 -6.57 3.23
CA ALA A 93 8.79 -5.43 3.38
C ALA A 93 7.79 -5.40 2.23
N LEU A 94 6.64 -4.74 2.42
CA LEU A 94 5.72 -4.50 1.30
C LEU A 94 6.39 -3.60 0.26
N ARG A 95 6.20 -3.89 -1.02
CA ARG A 95 6.57 -2.96 -2.08
C ARG A 95 5.64 -1.74 -2.05
N ARG A 96 6.13 -0.60 -2.55
CA ARG A 96 5.44 0.71 -2.48
C ARG A 96 3.97 0.65 -2.90
N GLY A 97 3.64 0.04 -4.04
CA GLY A 97 2.26 -0.07 -4.53
C GLY A 97 1.34 -0.83 -3.57
N ALA A 98 1.75 -2.03 -3.15
CA ALA A 98 1.01 -2.85 -2.19
C ALA A 98 0.89 -2.16 -0.82
N GLY A 99 1.94 -1.48 -0.40
CA GLY A 99 1.97 -0.70 0.84
C GLY A 99 0.99 0.46 0.84
N LEU A 100 0.93 1.24 -0.25
CA LEU A 100 -0.05 2.34 -0.39
C LEU A 100 -1.49 1.82 -0.33
N GLN A 101 -1.79 0.71 -0.98
CA GLN A 101 -3.11 0.09 -0.91
C GLN A 101 -3.47 -0.38 0.50
N ALA A 102 -2.53 -1.02 1.20
CA ALA A 102 -2.73 -1.47 2.57
C ALA A 102 -2.96 -0.27 3.51
N MET A 103 -2.17 0.80 3.36
CA MET A 103 -2.32 2.05 4.10
C MET A 103 -3.67 2.71 3.84
N THR A 104 -4.11 2.80 2.59
CA THR A 104 -5.43 3.36 2.22
C THR A 104 -6.56 2.60 2.90
N ARG A 105 -6.47 1.26 2.98
CA ARG A 105 -7.45 0.43 3.71
C ARG A 105 -7.47 0.73 5.21
N GLU A 106 -6.31 0.89 5.85
CA GLU A 106 -6.22 1.24 7.26
C GLU A 106 -6.78 2.64 7.56
N MET A 107 -6.51 3.61 6.69
CA MET A 107 -7.10 4.95 6.79
C MET A 107 -8.63 4.92 6.65
N ALA A 108 -9.16 4.17 5.68
CA ALA A 108 -10.59 3.98 5.51
C ALA A 108 -11.24 3.25 6.70
N ARG A 109 -10.54 2.26 7.28
CA ARG A 109 -10.96 1.58 8.51
C ARG A 109 -11.05 2.57 9.68
N PHE A 110 -10.03 3.39 9.87
CA PHE A 110 -10.00 4.43 10.89
C PHE A 110 -11.13 5.45 10.69
N ALA A 111 -11.34 5.94 9.46
CA ALA A 111 -12.40 6.89 9.15
C ALA A 111 -13.81 6.31 9.46
N ARG A 112 -14.01 5.00 9.29
CA ARG A 112 -15.29 4.33 9.51
C ARG A 112 -15.56 3.97 10.97
N PHE A 113 -14.55 3.50 11.69
CA PHE A 113 -14.73 2.90 13.02
C PHE A 113 -14.09 3.73 14.13
N GLY A 114 -13.32 4.77 13.79
CA GLY A 114 -12.54 5.53 14.75
C GLY A 114 -11.33 4.74 15.27
N GLY A 115 -10.75 5.22 16.34
CA GLY A 115 -9.57 4.68 16.99
C GLY A 115 -8.67 5.78 17.53
N LYS A 116 -7.44 5.46 17.94
CA LYS A 116 -6.48 6.43 18.49
C LYS A 116 -5.87 7.33 17.41
N GLY A 117 -5.79 6.85 16.17
CA GLY A 117 -5.19 7.55 15.03
C GLY A 117 -4.46 6.60 14.07
N VAL A 118 -3.86 7.18 13.06
CA VAL A 118 -2.92 6.50 12.15
C VAL A 118 -1.67 7.36 12.05
N ALA A 119 -0.50 6.77 12.18
CA ALA A 119 0.76 7.48 11.99
C ALA A 119 1.62 6.83 10.91
N ALA A 120 2.40 7.65 10.20
CA ALA A 120 3.41 7.21 9.25
C ALA A 120 4.79 7.65 9.76
N ILE A 121 5.75 6.73 9.73
CA ILE A 121 7.17 7.00 9.98
C ILE A 121 7.92 6.78 8.67
N PHE A 122 8.55 7.82 8.15
CA PHE A 122 9.47 7.70 7.01
C PHE A 122 10.88 7.47 7.53
N ILE A 123 11.58 6.49 6.99
CA ILE A 123 12.91 6.04 7.44
C ILE A 123 13.84 5.96 6.23
N ASP A 124 15.03 6.51 6.35
CA ASP A 124 16.09 6.48 5.34
C ASP A 124 17.37 5.92 5.97
N VAL A 125 18.01 4.95 5.33
CA VAL A 125 19.21 4.27 5.85
C VAL A 125 20.45 5.12 5.60
N ASP A 126 21.09 5.58 6.67
CA ASP A 126 22.21 6.49 6.57
C ASP A 126 23.45 5.79 5.97
N GLY A 127 23.96 6.36 4.89
CA GLY A 127 25.27 5.98 4.34
C GLY A 127 25.29 4.67 3.56
N LEU A 128 24.16 4.13 3.10
CA LEU A 128 24.09 2.89 2.30
C LEU A 128 25.02 2.94 1.08
N LYS A 129 25.05 4.07 0.35
CA LYS A 129 25.96 4.23 -0.81
C LYS A 129 27.41 4.01 -0.42
N ARG A 130 27.88 4.59 0.70
CA ARG A 130 29.25 4.43 1.18
C ARG A 130 29.60 2.97 1.50
N ILE A 131 28.63 2.23 2.07
CA ILE A 131 28.81 0.79 2.37
C ILE A 131 28.91 0.01 1.06
N ASN A 132 28.02 0.26 0.10
CA ASN A 132 28.07 -0.37 -1.22
C ASN A 132 29.41 -0.11 -1.92
N ASP A 133 29.91 1.12 -1.85
CA ASP A 133 31.16 1.53 -2.50
C ASP A 133 32.41 0.91 -1.81
N SER A 134 32.38 0.71 -0.48
CA SER A 134 33.53 0.19 0.28
C SER A 134 33.51 -1.31 0.54
N GLU A 135 32.32 -1.91 0.72
CA GLU A 135 32.15 -3.31 1.16
C GLU A 135 31.36 -4.15 0.12
N GLY A 136 30.88 -3.51 -0.96
CA GLY A 136 30.11 -4.14 -2.03
C GLY A 136 28.61 -4.22 -1.76
N HIS A 137 27.82 -4.48 -2.83
CA HIS A 137 26.36 -4.51 -2.77
C HIS A 137 25.80 -5.57 -1.81
N ALA A 138 26.49 -6.72 -1.64
CA ALA A 138 26.06 -7.75 -0.70
C ALA A 138 26.06 -7.28 0.76
N ALA A 139 27.00 -6.39 1.13
CA ALA A 139 27.03 -5.77 2.46
C ALA A 139 25.88 -4.79 2.63
N GLY A 140 25.55 -3.99 1.61
CA GLY A 140 24.38 -3.11 1.59
C GLY A 140 23.07 -3.88 1.69
N ASP A 141 22.94 -4.99 0.97
CA ASP A 141 21.77 -5.87 1.05
C ASP A 141 21.60 -6.46 2.45
N THR A 142 22.69 -6.90 3.07
CA THR A 142 22.70 -7.41 4.46
C THR A 142 22.25 -6.32 5.43
N LEU A 143 22.73 -5.08 5.25
CA LEU A 143 22.31 -3.94 6.07
C LEU A 143 20.81 -3.66 5.90
N LEU A 144 20.31 -3.59 4.67
CA LEU A 144 18.87 -3.35 4.41
C LEU A 144 17.98 -4.42 5.05
N ALA A 145 18.33 -5.69 4.91
CA ALA A 145 17.64 -6.79 5.57
C ALA A 145 17.68 -6.69 7.10
N GLY A 146 18.85 -6.33 7.65
CA GLY A 146 19.06 -6.11 9.08
C GLY A 146 18.24 -4.94 9.63
N VAL A 147 18.14 -3.83 8.90
CA VAL A 147 17.32 -2.67 9.25
C VAL A 147 15.85 -3.06 9.30
N VAL A 148 15.31 -3.75 8.27
CA VAL A 148 13.90 -4.17 8.26
C VAL A 148 13.62 -5.18 9.38
N ALA A 149 14.52 -6.09 9.67
CA ALA A 149 14.37 -7.01 10.79
C ALA A 149 14.29 -6.23 12.14
N ALA A 150 15.19 -5.25 12.33
CA ALA A 150 15.18 -4.39 13.51
C ALA A 150 13.89 -3.57 13.65
N ILE A 151 13.38 -3.03 12.54
CA ILE A 151 12.10 -2.32 12.50
C ILE A 151 10.97 -3.26 12.95
N ARG A 152 10.86 -4.46 12.37
CA ARG A 152 9.80 -5.42 12.66
C ARG A 152 9.78 -5.88 14.12
N ASP A 153 10.94 -5.99 14.76
CA ASP A 153 11.03 -6.37 16.17
C ASP A 153 10.39 -5.34 17.12
N ARG A 154 10.19 -4.10 16.64
CA ARG A 154 9.57 -3.00 17.41
C ARG A 154 8.13 -2.71 16.99
N LEU A 155 7.65 -3.35 15.95
CA LEU A 155 6.31 -3.16 15.40
C LEU A 155 5.37 -4.29 15.86
N ARG A 156 4.08 -3.97 15.87
CA ARG A 156 3.01 -4.94 16.12
C ARG A 156 2.72 -5.74 14.86
N ALA A 157 2.08 -6.89 14.99
CA ALA A 157 1.78 -7.78 13.87
C ALA A 157 0.91 -7.13 12.76
N TYR A 158 0.14 -6.10 13.10
CA TYR A 158 -0.72 -5.37 12.16
C TYR A 158 -0.14 -4.05 11.66
N ASP A 159 1.03 -3.63 12.19
CA ASP A 159 1.76 -2.49 11.65
C ASP A 159 2.39 -2.88 10.31
N LEU A 160 2.50 -1.91 9.40
CA LEU A 160 3.02 -2.17 8.06
C LEU A 160 4.45 -1.66 7.93
N VAL A 161 5.28 -2.43 7.22
CA VAL A 161 6.61 -1.99 6.77
C VAL A 161 6.61 -2.03 5.26
N ILE A 162 6.89 -0.89 4.64
CA ILE A 162 6.85 -0.66 3.19
C ILE A 162 8.25 -0.25 2.74
N ARG A 163 8.80 -0.89 1.73
CA ARG A 163 10.01 -0.42 1.02
C ARG A 163 9.58 0.64 0.01
N TRP A 164 9.90 1.90 0.32
CA TRP A 164 9.47 3.05 -0.48
C TRP A 164 10.40 3.35 -1.63
N GLY A 165 11.71 3.19 -1.41
CA GLY A 165 12.80 3.37 -2.35
C GLY A 165 13.91 2.33 -2.14
N GLY A 166 15.11 2.60 -2.63
CA GLY A 166 16.27 1.74 -2.48
C GLY A 166 16.66 1.52 -1.02
N ASP A 167 16.80 2.62 -0.29
CA ASP A 167 17.20 2.74 1.12
C ASP A 167 16.12 3.40 2.00
N GLU A 168 14.93 3.61 1.43
CA GLU A 168 13.82 4.29 2.09
C GLU A 168 12.73 3.30 2.49
N PHE A 169 12.24 3.43 3.70
CA PHE A 169 11.16 2.62 4.26
C PHE A 169 10.08 3.52 4.88
N VAL A 170 8.83 3.03 4.86
CA VAL A 170 7.70 3.67 5.53
C VAL A 170 7.06 2.66 6.45
N CYS A 171 6.93 3.03 7.74
CA CYS A 171 6.14 2.25 8.69
C CYS A 171 4.79 2.94 8.90
N ILE A 172 3.71 2.15 8.87
CA ILE A 172 2.37 2.63 9.17
C ILE A 172 1.92 1.99 10.48
N LEU A 173 1.51 2.82 11.41
CA LEU A 173 1.03 2.43 12.73
C LEU A 173 -0.47 2.76 12.83
N PRO A 174 -1.35 1.81 12.50
CA PRO A 174 -2.78 1.95 12.76
C PRO A 174 -3.05 1.94 14.27
N ASP A 175 -4.09 2.65 14.68
CA ASP A 175 -4.52 2.73 16.08
C ASP A 175 -3.41 3.17 17.04
N ALA A 176 -2.62 4.16 16.62
CA ALA A 176 -1.55 4.75 17.39
C ALA A 176 -1.75 6.27 17.55
N THR A 177 -1.61 6.76 18.79
CA THR A 177 -1.48 8.18 19.05
C THR A 177 -0.12 8.69 18.58
N ARG A 178 0.02 10.01 18.39
CA ARG A 178 1.30 10.64 18.06
C ARG A 178 2.39 10.28 19.08
N ALA A 179 2.08 10.33 20.37
CA ALA A 179 3.05 10.01 21.43
C ALA A 179 3.48 8.53 21.44
N GLU A 180 2.57 7.61 21.10
CA GLU A 180 2.90 6.19 20.92
C GLU A 180 3.81 5.99 19.71
N ALA A 181 3.53 6.67 18.58
CA ALA A 181 4.33 6.61 17.38
C ALA A 181 5.74 7.21 17.57
N GLU A 182 5.86 8.31 18.33
CA GLU A 182 7.16 8.91 18.69
C GLU A 182 8.03 7.96 19.53
N ARG A 183 7.43 7.22 20.47
CA ARG A 183 8.14 6.19 21.25
C ARG A 183 8.58 5.04 20.35
N THR A 184 7.68 4.52 19.50
CA THR A 184 8.01 3.44 18.56
C THR A 184 9.14 3.85 17.62
N LEU A 185 9.15 5.09 17.13
CA LEU A 185 10.22 5.65 16.31
C LEU A 185 11.57 5.66 17.06
N ALA A 186 11.61 6.15 18.29
CA ALA A 186 12.83 6.17 19.09
C ALA A 186 13.36 4.76 19.37
N ASP A 187 12.46 3.81 19.65
CA ASP A 187 12.79 2.40 19.86
C ASP A 187 13.35 1.75 18.58
N ILE A 188 12.77 2.06 17.42
CA ILE A 188 13.27 1.60 16.11
C ILE A 188 14.69 2.13 15.89
N GLU A 189 14.94 3.44 16.01
CA GLU A 189 16.25 4.04 15.81
C GLU A 189 17.33 3.43 16.71
N GLN A 190 17.00 3.19 17.98
CA GLN A 190 17.91 2.54 18.90
C GLN A 190 18.16 1.08 18.51
N HIS A 191 17.11 0.34 18.19
CA HIS A 191 17.22 -1.08 17.87
C HIS A 191 17.96 -1.33 16.55
N VAL A 192 17.79 -0.45 15.57
CA VAL A 192 18.60 -0.49 14.33
C VAL A 192 20.08 -0.34 14.66
N ARG A 193 20.48 0.64 15.49
CA ARG A 193 21.86 0.81 15.93
C ARG A 193 22.43 -0.47 16.58
N ASP A 194 21.66 -1.07 17.47
CA ASP A 194 22.08 -2.24 18.23
C ASP A 194 22.26 -3.47 17.31
N ARG A 195 21.38 -3.66 16.34
CA ARG A 195 21.39 -4.83 15.44
C ARG A 195 22.30 -4.70 14.22
N THR A 196 22.68 -3.49 13.84
CA THR A 196 23.44 -3.23 12.62
C THR A 196 24.85 -2.70 12.88
N SER A 197 25.46 -3.09 14.00
CA SER A 197 26.83 -2.71 14.38
C SER A 197 27.04 -1.19 14.39
N GLY A 198 26.08 -0.43 14.93
CA GLY A 198 26.14 1.02 15.07
C GLY A 198 25.72 1.81 13.83
N ARG A 199 25.19 1.16 12.78
CA ARG A 199 24.62 1.89 11.64
C ARG A 199 23.34 2.61 12.07
N THR A 200 23.06 3.75 11.44
CA THR A 200 21.94 4.61 11.81
C THR A 200 20.92 4.74 10.68
N VAL A 201 19.77 5.21 11.06
CA VAL A 201 18.72 5.66 10.14
C VAL A 201 18.34 7.09 10.49
N SER A 202 17.95 7.86 9.50
CA SER A 202 17.25 9.13 9.67
C SER A 202 15.76 8.89 9.54
N SER A 203 14.94 9.59 10.30
CA SER A 203 13.50 9.34 10.31
C SER A 203 12.67 10.60 10.52
N GLY A 204 11.44 10.57 10.04
CA GLY A 204 10.43 11.59 10.27
C GLY A 204 9.05 10.98 10.52
N LEU A 205 8.20 11.65 11.27
CA LEU A 205 6.89 11.17 11.67
C LEU A 205 5.79 12.17 11.32
N ALA A 206 4.69 11.67 10.78
CA ALA A 206 3.45 12.41 10.63
C ALA A 206 2.26 11.60 11.15
N SER A 207 1.30 12.27 11.78
CA SER A 207 0.01 11.69 12.14
C SER A 207 -1.03 12.04 11.08
N LEU A 208 -1.99 11.14 10.87
CA LEU A 208 -3.11 11.35 9.94
C LEU A 208 -3.90 12.61 10.35
N GLU A 209 -4.15 13.47 9.39
CA GLU A 209 -4.98 14.66 9.51
C GLU A 209 -6.21 14.57 8.59
N SER A 210 -7.21 15.41 8.89
CA SER A 210 -8.42 15.48 8.05
C SER A 210 -8.05 15.92 6.62
N GLY A 211 -8.52 15.17 5.62
CA GLY A 211 -8.22 15.45 4.21
C GLY A 211 -6.95 14.79 3.67
N ASP A 212 -6.18 14.08 4.52
CA ASP A 212 -5.03 13.33 4.02
C ASP A 212 -5.45 12.18 3.11
N THR A 213 -4.68 12.00 2.06
CA THR A 213 -4.54 10.75 1.32
C THR A 213 -3.34 9.96 1.86
N ALA A 214 -3.21 8.70 1.49
CA ALA A 214 -2.02 7.90 1.83
C ALA A 214 -0.73 8.59 1.34
N ALA A 215 -0.75 9.17 0.14
CA ALA A 215 0.40 9.87 -0.43
C ALA A 215 0.76 11.14 0.36
N THR A 216 -0.23 11.97 0.74
CA THR A 216 0.03 13.21 1.48
C THR A 216 0.56 12.95 2.89
N LEU A 217 0.04 11.92 3.58
CA LEU A 217 0.53 11.54 4.90
C LEU A 217 2.01 11.09 4.84
N VAL A 218 2.38 10.28 3.84
CA VAL A 218 3.79 9.87 3.63
C VAL A 218 4.66 11.07 3.28
N THR A 219 4.20 11.98 2.42
CA THR A 219 4.94 13.20 2.07
C THR A 219 5.21 14.07 3.30
N ARG A 220 4.25 14.20 4.24
CA ARG A 220 4.45 14.94 5.49
C ARG A 220 5.47 14.25 6.41
N ALA A 221 5.49 12.92 6.45
CA ALA A 221 6.50 12.18 7.19
C ALA A 221 7.92 12.36 6.61
N ASP A 222 8.06 12.35 5.29
CA ASP A 222 9.30 12.65 4.57
C ASP A 222 9.80 14.09 4.85
N GLN A 223 8.90 15.09 4.76
CA GLN A 223 9.21 16.48 5.11
C GLN A 223 9.71 16.61 6.55
N ALA A 224 9.12 15.87 7.50
CA ALA A 224 9.55 15.85 8.89
C ALA A 224 10.95 15.25 9.04
N LEU A 225 11.30 14.21 8.27
CA LEU A 225 12.65 13.65 8.19
C LEU A 225 13.65 14.70 7.70
N TYR A 226 13.34 15.38 6.60
CA TYR A 226 14.19 16.41 6.04
C TYR A 226 14.45 17.55 7.03
N ALA A 227 13.40 18.07 7.66
CA ALA A 227 13.52 19.14 8.67
C ALA A 227 14.38 18.71 9.86
N ARG A 228 14.27 17.46 10.32
CA ARG A 228 15.10 16.91 11.40
C ARG A 228 16.57 16.82 11.00
N ARG A 229 16.88 16.38 9.76
CA ARG A 229 18.25 16.37 9.22
C ARG A 229 18.86 17.77 9.18
N GLU A 230 18.12 18.77 8.73
CA GLU A 230 18.59 20.16 8.71
C GLU A 230 18.87 20.70 10.11
N ALA A 231 17.96 20.46 11.07
CA ALA A 231 18.14 20.88 12.45
C ALA A 231 19.39 20.25 13.10
N LEU A 232 19.72 19.00 12.78
CA LEU A 232 20.93 18.35 13.28
C LEU A 232 22.19 18.91 12.64
N ARG A 233 22.18 19.23 11.33
CA ARG A 233 23.31 19.86 10.63
C ARG A 233 23.59 21.27 11.15
N ALA A 234 22.55 22.04 11.52
CA ALA A 234 22.71 23.37 12.06
C ALA A 234 23.28 23.40 13.48
N ARG A 235 23.32 22.27 14.18
CA ARG A 235 23.86 22.13 15.55
C ARG A 235 25.25 21.53 15.62
N ALA A 236 25.73 20.95 14.50
CA ALA A 236 27.08 20.35 14.36
C ALA A 236 28.09 21.34 13.83
#